data_419eaa30d89f8236d43308031b623f65
#
_entry.id   419eaa30d89f8236d43308031b623f65
#
_cell.length_a   1.000
_cell.length_b   1.000
_cell.length_c   1.000
_cell.angle_alpha   90.00
_cell.angle_beta   90.00
_cell.angle_gamma   90.00
#
_symmetry.space_group_name_H-M   'P 1'
#
loop_
_entity.id
_entity.type
_entity.pdbx_description
1 polymer ?
#
loop_
_entity_poly.entity_id
_entity_poly.type
_entity_poly.pdbx_seq_one_letter_code
_entity_poly.pdbx_strand_id
1 'polypeptide(L)' 'KVPHLKGWHFLPNQGWVLVDPDYYPLVYQSETNSWLTYEQGSSRPWNYYNHTTEKWEAWE' A
#
# COMPACT_ATOMS: atom_id res chain seq x y z
N LYS A 1 5.90 12.65 -4.25
CA LYS A 1 6.36 13.02 -2.95
C LYS A 1 5.36 12.67 -1.87
N VAL A 2 5.82 12.02 -0.83
CA VAL A 2 4.90 11.43 0.12
C VAL A 2 5.29 11.63 1.59
N PRO A 3 5.94 12.75 1.98
CA PRO A 3 6.31 12.88 3.38
C PRO A 3 5.12 12.89 4.32
N HIS A 4 3.99 13.40 3.85
CA HIS A 4 2.78 13.43 4.67
C HIS A 4 2.15 12.06 4.81
N LEU A 5 2.63 11.06 4.06
CA LEU A 5 2.09 9.69 4.16
C LEU A 5 2.97 8.80 5.00
N LYS A 6 4.03 9.35 5.60
CA LYS A 6 4.91 8.54 6.41
C LYS A 6 4.18 8.00 7.62
N GLY A 7 4.42 6.72 7.92
CA GLY A 7 3.89 6.10 9.12
C GLY A 7 2.70 5.21 8.83
N TRP A 8 1.97 4.91 9.88
CA TRP A 8 0.82 4.01 9.79
C TRP A 8 -0.43 4.77 9.40
N HIS A 9 -1.19 4.19 8.49
CA HIS A 9 -2.46 4.76 8.03
C HIS A 9 -3.53 3.68 8.09
N PHE A 10 -4.70 4.04 8.60
CA PHE A 10 -5.82 3.10 8.66
C PHE A 10 -6.71 3.31 7.45
N LEU A 11 -6.91 2.24 6.69
CA LEU A 11 -7.81 2.23 5.53
C LEU A 11 -8.94 1.27 5.84
N PRO A 12 -10.20 1.73 5.75
CA PRO A 12 -11.30 0.89 6.26
C PRO A 12 -11.38 -0.51 5.66
N ASN A 13 -11.01 -0.66 4.39
CA ASN A 13 -11.11 -1.97 3.74
C ASN A 13 -9.81 -2.76 3.82
N GLN A 14 -8.69 -2.11 4.13
CA GLN A 14 -7.38 -2.77 4.11
C GLN A 14 -6.76 -2.89 5.49
N GLY A 15 -7.27 -2.14 6.47
CA GLY A 15 -6.69 -2.13 7.80
C GLY A 15 -5.49 -1.19 7.86
N TRP A 16 -4.56 -1.50 8.75
CA TRP A 16 -3.40 -0.64 8.97
C TRP A 16 -2.33 -0.91 7.90
N VAL A 17 -1.85 0.18 7.31
CA VAL A 17 -0.85 0.12 6.25
C VAL A 17 0.31 1.04 6.63
N LEU A 18 1.52 0.52 6.53
CA LEU A 18 2.73 1.30 6.82
C LEU A 18 3.29 1.84 5.52
N VAL A 19 3.47 3.15 5.47
CA VAL A 19 4.10 3.84 4.34
C VAL A 19 5.35 4.54 4.86
N ASP A 20 6.48 4.28 4.22
CA ASP A 20 7.76 4.87 4.61
C ASP A 20 8.42 5.44 3.36
N PRO A 21 8.85 6.71 3.37
CA PRO A 21 9.48 7.30 2.19
C PRO A 21 10.71 6.54 1.70
N ASP A 22 11.41 5.86 2.60
CA ASP A 22 12.58 5.08 2.22
C ASP A 22 12.23 3.85 1.43
N TYR A 23 11.00 3.37 1.54
CA TYR A 23 10.56 2.15 0.85
C TYR A 23 9.53 2.42 -0.23
N TYR A 24 8.93 3.61 -0.22
CA TYR A 24 7.91 3.94 -1.21
C TYR A 24 8.45 3.70 -2.61
N PRO A 25 7.71 3.07 -3.52
CA PRO A 25 6.27 2.76 -3.47
C PRO A 25 5.91 1.43 -2.79
N LEU A 26 6.81 0.85 -2.05
CA LEU A 26 6.54 -0.40 -1.33
C LEU A 26 5.83 -0.06 -0.02
N VAL A 27 4.72 -0.75 0.27
CA VAL A 27 3.97 -0.55 1.49
C VAL A 27 3.74 -1.88 2.17
N TYR A 28 3.47 -1.83 3.47
CA TYR A 28 3.23 -3.04 4.26
C TYR A 28 1.82 -3.00 4.83
N GLN A 29 1.06 -4.06 4.60
CA GLN A 29 -0.30 -4.20 5.11
C GLN A 29 -0.26 -5.19 6.26
N SER A 30 -0.51 -4.71 7.48
CA SER A 30 -0.33 -5.54 8.66
C SER A 30 -1.41 -6.60 8.79
N GLU A 31 -2.62 -6.30 8.35
CA GLU A 31 -3.74 -7.23 8.54
C GLU A 31 -3.52 -8.54 7.81
N THR A 32 -2.93 -8.48 6.64
CA THR A 32 -2.66 -9.67 5.85
C THR A 32 -1.18 -10.04 5.85
N ASN A 33 -0.36 -9.25 6.55
CA ASN A 33 1.08 -9.49 6.62
C ASN A 33 1.69 -9.50 5.23
N SER A 34 1.30 -8.52 4.41
CA SER A 34 1.68 -8.50 3.00
C SER A 34 2.50 -7.27 2.67
N TRP A 35 3.45 -7.46 1.75
CA TRP A 35 4.18 -6.36 1.13
C TRP A 35 3.61 -6.12 -0.25
N LEU A 36 3.33 -4.85 -0.56
CA LEU A 36 2.72 -4.49 -1.82
C LEU A 36 3.46 -3.33 -2.45
N THR A 37 3.49 -3.30 -3.79
CA THR A 37 4.05 -2.17 -4.53
C THR A 37 2.91 -1.36 -5.13
N TYR A 38 2.86 -0.07 -4.79
CA TYR A 38 1.87 0.82 -5.36
C TYR A 38 2.22 1.12 -6.81
N GLU A 39 1.23 1.01 -7.68
CA GLU A 39 1.40 1.43 -9.07
C GLU A 39 1.30 2.94 -9.13
N GLN A 40 2.44 3.60 -9.26
CA GLN A 40 2.48 5.06 -9.23
C GLN A 40 1.67 5.62 -10.37
N GLY A 41 0.88 6.64 -10.05
CA GLY A 41 0.01 7.25 -11.03
C GLY A 41 -1.40 6.70 -11.03
N SER A 42 -1.64 5.53 -10.44
CA SER A 42 -2.99 4.99 -10.41
C SER A 42 -3.80 5.68 -9.31
N SER A 43 -5.09 5.81 -9.56
CA SER A 43 -6.02 6.32 -8.54
C SER A 43 -7.44 5.91 -8.91
N ARG A 44 -8.22 5.59 -7.90
CA ARG A 44 -9.65 5.26 -7.97
C ARG A 44 -9.95 4.21 -9.02
N PRO A 45 -9.42 3.02 -8.88
CA PRO A 45 -8.75 2.51 -7.69
C PRO A 45 -7.25 2.76 -7.72
N TRP A 46 -6.66 2.72 -6.54
CA TRP A 46 -5.22 2.69 -6.41
C TRP A 46 -4.79 1.24 -6.55
N ASN A 47 -3.93 0.96 -7.52
CA ASN A 47 -3.53 -0.40 -7.81
C ASN A 47 -2.25 -0.76 -7.08
N TYR A 48 -2.28 -1.93 -6.45
CA TYR A 48 -1.13 -2.45 -5.70
C TYR A 48 -0.84 -3.87 -6.16
N TYR A 49 0.43 -4.18 -6.30
CA TYR A 49 0.82 -5.55 -6.55
C TYR A 49 1.26 -6.18 -5.24
N ASN A 50 0.57 -7.24 -4.83
CA ASN A 50 0.84 -7.91 -3.56
C ASN A 50 1.89 -8.98 -3.80
N HIS A 51 3.10 -8.77 -3.26
CA HIS A 51 4.20 -9.70 -3.45
C HIS A 51 4.03 -10.99 -2.65
N THR A 52 3.21 -10.95 -1.62
CA THR A 52 2.96 -12.14 -0.81
C THR A 52 2.02 -13.10 -1.51
N THR A 53 0.96 -12.58 -2.12
CA THR A 53 -0.01 -13.40 -2.83
C THR A 53 0.27 -13.50 -4.32
N GLU A 54 1.17 -12.61 -4.82
CA GLU A 54 1.53 -12.53 -6.22
C GLU A 54 0.32 -12.18 -7.09
N LYS A 55 -0.48 -11.24 -6.60
CA LYS A 55 -1.68 -10.81 -7.31
C LYS A 55 -1.83 -9.30 -7.23
N TRP A 56 -2.49 -8.75 -8.23
CA TRP A 56 -2.84 -7.33 -8.23
C TRP A 56 -4.08 -7.10 -7.39
N GLU A 57 -4.08 -5.99 -6.66
CA GLU A 57 -5.23 -5.58 -5.85
C GLU A 57 -5.60 -4.16 -6.21
N ALA A 58 -6.89 -3.91 -6.27
CA ALA A 58 -7.42 -2.57 -6.53
C ALA A 58 -8.02 -2.05 -5.23
N TRP A 59 -7.45 -0.97 -4.71
CA TRP A 59 -7.91 -0.38 -3.46
C TRP A 59 -8.73 0.87 -3.77
N GLU A 60 -9.90 0.96 -3.17
CA GLU A 60 -10.77 2.12 -3.37
C GLU A 60 -10.75 3.08 -2.16
#